data_ae0b029eac430ce938fb53b613b1b022
#
_entry.id   ae0b029eac430ce938fb53b613b1b022
#
_cell.length_a   1.000
_cell.length_b   1.000
_cell.length_c   1.000
_cell.angle_alpha   90.00
_cell.angle_beta   90.00
_cell.angle_gamma   90.00
#
_symmetry.space_group_name_H-M   'P 1'
#
loop_
_entity.id
_entity.type
_entity.pdbx_description
1 polymer ?
#
loop_
_entity_poly.entity_id
_entity_poly.type
_entity_poly.pdbx_seq_one_letter_code
_entity_poly.pdbx_strand_id
1 'polypeptide(L)'
;MQLKQVLIVHKSGDPLSKRWAEKCAQVLEKRGCHVLLGPSGPKDNPYPVFLASVAPPIDLAVILGGDGTALSAARNLAADRIPILAVNVGGHLGFLTESPEDFDSEAIWDRLEQDRFAVQKRMMLQATLHEGNRTNLEPVSDRYLALNEMCIKPASADRMITSVLEMEIDGEVVDQYQGDGLIVSTPTGSTCYTVAANGPIIHPGMAAIAITPICPLSLSSRPIVIPPGSVVSIWPLADYDLSTKLWMDGVLATPIWPGQRVDIRMAEEEAHFIVLREDYSYYTTLREKLQWAGARIRYNNNHRN
;
A
#
# COMPACT_ATOMS: atom_id res chain seq x y z
N MET A 1 7.53 9.28 22.63
CA MET A 1 8.77 8.80 21.93
C MET A 1 9.88 9.84 22.06
N GLN A 2 11.14 9.42 21.99
CA GLN A 2 12.25 10.39 21.90
C GLN A 2 12.49 10.71 20.43
N LEU A 3 12.46 12.00 20.08
CA LEU A 3 12.73 12.46 18.72
C LEU A 3 14.17 12.97 18.63
N LYS A 4 15.12 12.08 18.32
CA LYS A 4 16.54 12.43 18.10
C LYS A 4 16.88 12.57 16.63
N GLN A 5 16.44 11.61 15.82
CA GLN A 5 16.67 11.60 14.38
C GLN A 5 15.35 11.39 13.64
N VAL A 6 14.94 12.39 12.88
CA VAL A 6 13.67 12.43 12.17
C VAL A 6 13.92 12.52 10.67
N LEU A 7 13.26 11.60 9.95
CA LEU A 7 13.23 11.61 8.49
C LEU A 7 12.02 12.41 8.02
N ILE A 8 12.22 13.38 7.14
CA ILE A 8 11.14 14.12 6.50
C ILE A 8 11.18 13.87 4.99
N VAL A 9 10.09 13.35 4.47
CA VAL A 9 9.93 13.08 3.03
C VAL A 9 8.83 13.95 2.48
N HIS A 10 9.13 14.73 1.45
CA HIS A 10 8.14 15.52 0.72
C HIS A 10 7.87 14.93 -0.65
N LYS A 11 6.65 15.14 -1.18
CA LYS A 11 6.28 14.70 -2.52
C LYS A 11 7.14 15.39 -3.58
N SER A 12 7.77 14.60 -4.45
CA SER A 12 8.57 15.12 -5.56
C SER A 12 7.75 15.99 -6.50
N GLY A 13 8.33 17.13 -6.90
CA GLY A 13 7.67 18.06 -7.83
C GLY A 13 6.53 18.89 -7.23
N ASP A 14 6.26 18.78 -5.92
CA ASP A 14 5.22 19.55 -5.24
C ASP A 14 5.84 20.64 -4.33
N PRO A 15 5.78 21.92 -4.73
CA PRO A 15 6.34 23.03 -3.94
C PRO A 15 5.66 23.23 -2.60
N LEU A 16 4.38 22.86 -2.47
CA LEU A 16 3.64 23.01 -1.21
C LEU A 16 4.16 22.00 -0.18
N SER A 17 4.25 20.74 -0.53
CA SER A 17 4.79 19.72 0.39
C SER A 17 6.23 19.99 0.78
N LYS A 18 7.04 20.52 -0.15
CA LYS A 18 8.42 20.94 0.14
C LYS A 18 8.48 22.06 1.17
N ARG A 19 7.65 23.12 1.04
CA ARG A 19 7.58 24.22 2.03
C ARG A 19 7.17 23.72 3.42
N TRP A 20 6.19 22.81 3.47
CA TRP A 20 5.80 22.18 4.74
C TRP A 20 6.94 21.38 5.35
N ALA A 21 7.70 20.65 4.54
CA ALA A 21 8.85 19.89 4.99
C ALA A 21 9.96 20.77 5.57
N GLU A 22 10.27 21.87 4.90
CA GLU A 22 11.23 22.85 5.38
C GLU A 22 10.79 23.50 6.70
N LYS A 23 9.48 23.84 6.84
CA LYS A 23 8.93 24.37 8.09
C LYS A 23 9.05 23.33 9.23
N CYS A 24 8.69 22.08 8.95
CA CYS A 24 8.80 21.00 9.94
C CYS A 24 10.26 20.77 10.38
N ALA A 25 11.19 20.76 9.42
CA ALA A 25 12.60 20.60 9.70
C ALA A 25 13.11 21.70 10.66
N GLN A 26 12.80 22.96 10.38
CA GLN A 26 13.19 24.08 11.24
C GLN A 26 12.65 23.97 12.67
N VAL A 27 11.42 23.49 12.84
CA VAL A 27 10.81 23.29 14.17
C VAL A 27 11.54 22.18 14.92
N LEU A 28 11.78 21.05 14.26
CA LEU A 28 12.44 19.89 14.87
C LEU A 28 13.91 20.18 15.20
N GLU A 29 14.64 20.86 14.32
CA GLU A 29 16.03 21.30 14.58
C GLU A 29 16.14 22.23 15.78
N LYS A 30 15.20 23.18 15.95
CA LYS A 30 15.12 24.03 17.16
C LYS A 30 14.86 23.23 18.43
N ARG A 31 14.21 22.06 18.33
CA ARG A 31 13.99 21.11 19.43
C ARG A 31 15.20 20.20 19.68
N GLY A 32 16.27 20.36 18.90
CA GLY A 32 17.50 19.55 19.03
C GLY A 32 17.49 18.24 18.28
N CYS A 33 16.53 18.02 17.37
CA CYS A 33 16.48 16.83 16.53
C CYS A 33 17.45 16.95 15.36
N HIS A 34 18.09 15.86 14.98
CA HIS A 34 18.77 15.74 13.70
C HIS A 34 17.75 15.41 12.62
N VAL A 35 17.66 16.21 11.58
CA VAL A 35 16.66 16.06 10.52
C VAL A 35 17.31 15.62 9.21
N LEU A 36 16.79 14.55 8.62
CA LEU A 36 17.07 14.11 7.26
C LEU A 36 15.91 14.51 6.37
N LEU A 37 16.12 15.40 5.42
CA LEU A 37 15.09 15.95 4.55
C LEU A 37 15.36 15.61 3.08
N GLY A 38 14.36 15.03 2.39
CA GLY A 38 14.49 14.74 0.97
C GLY A 38 13.17 14.45 0.26
N PRO A 39 13.23 14.29 -1.08
CA PRO A 39 12.07 14.03 -1.91
C PRO A 39 11.67 12.54 -1.90
N SER A 40 10.40 12.26 -2.18
CA SER A 40 9.87 10.89 -2.32
C SER A 40 10.38 10.13 -3.56
N GLY A 41 11.10 10.79 -4.44
CA GLY A 41 11.49 10.24 -5.74
C GLY A 41 10.41 10.41 -6.83
N PRO A 42 10.73 10.10 -8.09
CA PRO A 42 9.78 10.13 -9.18
C PRO A 42 8.62 9.16 -8.94
N LYS A 43 7.43 9.50 -9.47
CA LYS A 43 6.21 8.71 -9.29
C LYS A 43 6.35 7.25 -9.75
N ASP A 44 7.13 7.04 -10.80
CA ASP A 44 7.31 5.72 -11.42
C ASP A 44 8.52 4.94 -10.86
N ASN A 45 9.22 5.51 -9.87
CA ASN A 45 10.34 4.82 -9.23
C ASN A 45 9.88 4.07 -7.98
N PRO A 46 9.85 2.74 -7.99
CA PRO A 46 9.46 1.94 -6.82
C PRO A 46 10.45 2.05 -5.66
N TYR A 47 11.71 2.41 -5.94
CA TYR A 47 12.80 2.49 -4.97
C TYR A 47 13.47 3.88 -5.01
N PRO A 48 12.84 4.90 -4.41
CA PRO A 48 13.40 6.26 -4.42
C PRO A 48 14.80 6.31 -3.80
N VAL A 49 15.75 6.90 -4.52
CA VAL A 49 17.17 6.93 -4.11
C VAL A 49 17.37 7.50 -2.71
N PHE A 50 16.64 8.57 -2.37
CA PHE A 50 16.75 9.19 -1.04
C PHE A 50 16.32 8.23 0.07
N LEU A 51 15.15 7.59 -0.06
CA LEU A 51 14.68 6.62 0.94
C LEU A 51 15.58 5.40 1.04
N ALA A 52 16.10 4.91 -0.07
CA ALA A 52 17.03 3.77 -0.09
C ALA A 52 18.40 4.10 0.53
N SER A 53 18.78 5.38 0.62
CA SER A 53 20.05 5.82 1.23
C SER A 53 19.96 6.11 2.73
N VAL A 54 18.74 6.13 3.29
CA VAL A 54 18.52 6.37 4.72
C VAL A 54 18.85 5.11 5.51
N ALA A 55 19.63 5.28 6.56
CA ALA A 55 20.00 4.20 7.47
C ALA A 55 19.53 4.49 8.91
N PRO A 56 19.09 3.47 9.66
CA PRO A 56 18.79 3.61 11.08
C PRO A 56 19.99 4.11 11.90
N PRO A 57 19.75 4.71 13.07
CA PRO A 57 18.46 4.81 13.74
C PRO A 57 17.62 5.99 13.26
N ILE A 58 16.34 5.76 12.94
CA ILE A 58 15.34 6.80 12.68
C ILE A 58 14.21 6.61 13.68
N ASP A 59 13.89 7.65 14.45
CA ASP A 59 12.83 7.58 15.47
C ASP A 59 11.43 7.77 14.88
N LEU A 60 11.33 8.58 13.82
CA LEU A 60 10.08 8.93 13.15
C LEU A 60 10.35 9.32 11.69
N ALA A 61 9.47 8.86 10.79
CA ALA A 61 9.37 9.36 9.42
C ALA A 61 8.11 10.21 9.24
N VAL A 62 8.28 11.47 8.89
CA VAL A 62 7.20 12.41 8.55
C VAL A 62 7.08 12.47 7.04
N ILE A 63 5.94 12.03 6.51
CA ILE A 63 5.70 11.91 5.08
C ILE A 63 4.68 12.98 4.66
N LEU A 64 5.13 13.97 3.91
CA LEU A 64 4.31 15.10 3.45
C LEU A 64 3.90 14.89 2.00
N GLY A 65 2.67 14.39 1.83
CA GLY A 65 2.10 14.05 0.53
C GLY A 65 0.82 13.24 0.69
N GLY A 66 0.29 12.69 -0.40
CA GLY A 66 -0.87 11.81 -0.38
C GLY A 66 -0.52 10.35 -0.11
N ASP A 67 -1.54 9.48 -0.15
CA ASP A 67 -1.39 8.03 0.10
C ASP A 67 -0.29 7.38 -0.75
N GLY A 68 -0.11 7.78 -2.03
CA GLY A 68 0.97 7.24 -2.86
C GLY A 68 2.38 7.53 -2.33
N THR A 69 2.60 8.69 -1.70
CA THR A 69 3.88 9.01 -1.04
C THR A 69 4.07 8.17 0.23
N ALA A 70 2.98 7.95 0.98
CA ALA A 70 2.97 7.10 2.16
C ALA A 70 3.24 5.63 1.81
N LEU A 71 2.67 5.11 0.71
CA LEU A 71 2.95 3.76 0.19
C LEU A 71 4.43 3.56 -0.13
N SER A 72 5.02 4.53 -0.85
CA SER A 72 6.45 4.49 -1.18
C SER A 72 7.32 4.47 0.08
N ALA A 73 7.00 5.31 1.07
CA ALA A 73 7.71 5.33 2.34
C ALA A 73 7.57 3.99 3.09
N ALA A 74 6.37 3.43 3.17
CA ALA A 74 6.10 2.17 3.85
C ALA A 74 6.96 1.02 3.28
N ARG A 75 7.04 0.89 1.95
CA ARG A 75 7.88 -0.15 1.31
C ARG A 75 9.35 -0.07 1.70
N ASN A 76 9.87 1.14 1.90
CA ASN A 76 11.28 1.35 2.21
C ASN A 76 11.61 1.32 3.71
N LEU A 77 10.63 1.64 4.58
CA LEU A 77 10.86 1.86 6.01
C LEU A 77 10.33 0.72 6.88
N ALA A 78 9.52 -0.18 6.33
CA ALA A 78 8.89 -1.25 7.10
C ALA A 78 9.91 -2.26 7.66
N ALA A 79 11.01 -2.55 6.94
CA ALA A 79 12.05 -3.46 7.38
C ALA A 79 12.68 -3.03 8.71
N ASP A 80 12.86 -1.73 8.91
CA ASP A 80 13.41 -1.13 10.13
C ASP A 80 12.33 -0.75 11.14
N ARG A 81 11.06 -1.04 10.86
CA ARG A 81 9.89 -0.73 11.71
C ARG A 81 9.80 0.75 12.10
N ILE A 82 10.28 1.63 11.21
CA ILE A 82 10.27 3.07 11.46
C ILE A 82 8.81 3.56 11.48
N PRO A 83 8.37 4.23 12.57
CA PRO A 83 7.02 4.79 12.63
C PRO A 83 6.82 5.87 11.57
N ILE A 84 5.68 5.85 10.88
CA ILE A 84 5.34 6.75 9.79
C ILE A 84 4.19 7.67 10.22
N LEU A 85 4.42 8.96 10.23
CA LEU A 85 3.40 9.99 10.31
C LEU A 85 3.17 10.58 8.92
N ALA A 86 2.12 10.15 8.25
CA ALA A 86 1.80 10.63 6.90
C ALA A 86 0.75 11.74 6.97
N VAL A 87 1.01 12.88 6.29
CA VAL A 87 0.16 14.06 6.30
C VAL A 87 -0.11 14.53 4.88
N ASN A 88 -1.37 14.70 4.54
CA ASN A 88 -1.78 15.17 3.21
C ASN A 88 -1.81 16.70 3.15
N VAL A 89 -0.73 17.30 2.74
CA VAL A 89 -0.55 18.77 2.74
C VAL A 89 -1.11 19.48 1.51
N GLY A 90 -1.72 18.80 0.58
CA GLY A 90 -2.17 19.44 -0.68
C GLY A 90 -3.46 18.86 -1.25
N GLY A 91 -4.27 18.19 -0.46
CA GLY A 91 -5.42 17.52 -1.02
C GLY A 91 -6.41 16.98 0.00
N HIS A 92 -7.26 16.10 -0.50
CA HIS A 92 -8.28 15.44 0.32
C HIS A 92 -7.65 14.41 1.25
N LEU A 93 -8.20 14.25 2.45
CA LEU A 93 -7.84 13.22 3.40
C LEU A 93 -7.70 11.85 2.71
N GLY A 94 -6.57 11.17 2.91
CA GLY A 94 -6.31 9.81 2.44
C GLY A 94 -6.81 8.73 3.41
N PHE A 95 -6.62 7.47 3.05
CA PHE A 95 -6.81 6.35 3.96
C PHE A 95 -5.62 6.14 4.90
N LEU A 96 -4.44 6.67 4.52
CA LEU A 96 -3.17 6.52 5.23
C LEU A 96 -2.64 7.83 5.81
N THR A 97 -3.27 8.96 5.51
CA THR A 97 -2.75 10.29 5.84
C THR A 97 -3.63 11.03 6.82
N GLU A 98 -3.00 11.77 7.72
CA GLU A 98 -3.66 12.75 8.59
C GLU A 98 -3.98 14.04 7.84
N SER A 99 -4.93 14.83 8.38
CA SER A 99 -5.22 16.17 7.87
C SER A 99 -4.06 17.14 8.17
N PRO A 100 -3.74 18.08 7.25
CA PRO A 100 -2.79 19.13 7.54
C PRO A 100 -3.24 20.05 8.68
N GLU A 101 -4.53 20.20 8.92
CA GLU A 101 -5.10 21.00 10.02
C GLU A 101 -4.70 20.43 11.37
N ASP A 102 -4.68 19.10 11.51
CA ASP A 102 -4.23 18.42 12.72
C ASP A 102 -2.71 18.51 12.92
N PHE A 103 -1.97 18.86 11.88
CA PHE A 103 -0.51 18.88 11.85
C PHE A 103 0.11 20.30 12.00
N ASP A 104 -0.64 21.39 11.79
CA ASP A 104 -0.10 22.76 11.75
C ASP A 104 0.19 23.39 13.13
N SER A 105 0.22 22.62 14.20
CA SER A 105 0.52 23.14 15.54
C SER A 105 1.82 22.60 16.11
N GLU A 106 2.59 23.42 16.83
CA GLU A 106 3.75 22.94 17.58
C GLU A 106 3.38 21.89 18.65
N ALA A 107 2.15 21.90 19.10
CA ALA A 107 1.62 20.95 20.06
C ALA A 107 1.66 19.48 19.59
N ILE A 108 1.74 19.23 18.29
CA ILE A 108 1.86 17.87 17.75
C ILE A 108 3.16 17.20 18.20
N TRP A 109 4.25 17.94 18.22
CA TRP A 109 5.55 17.42 18.64
C TRP A 109 5.56 17.07 20.13
N ASP A 110 4.90 17.90 20.95
CA ASP A 110 4.74 17.64 22.39
C ASP A 110 3.87 16.38 22.61
N ARG A 111 2.85 16.16 21.78
CA ARG A 111 2.03 14.95 21.83
C ARG A 111 2.85 13.71 21.49
N LEU A 112 3.69 13.77 20.46
CA LEU A 112 4.56 12.67 20.06
C LEU A 112 5.59 12.35 21.13
N GLU A 113 6.25 13.37 21.72
CA GLU A 113 7.21 13.20 22.82
C GLU A 113 6.58 12.63 24.07
N GLN A 114 5.30 12.91 24.34
CA GLN A 114 4.51 12.41 25.47
C GLN A 114 3.81 11.07 25.19
N ASP A 115 4.11 10.41 24.06
CA ASP A 115 3.46 9.16 23.63
C ASP A 115 1.93 9.24 23.50
N ARG A 116 1.38 10.43 23.21
CA ARG A 116 -0.07 10.65 23.03
C ARG A 116 -0.50 10.45 21.58
N PHE A 117 -0.35 9.25 21.08
CA PHE A 117 -0.75 8.81 19.74
C PHE A 117 -1.04 7.32 19.74
N ALA A 118 -1.73 6.84 18.72
CA ALA A 118 -1.88 5.42 18.46
C ALA A 118 -0.94 4.97 17.32
N VAL A 119 -0.54 3.71 17.33
CA VAL A 119 0.19 3.09 16.22
C VAL A 119 -0.70 2.05 15.57
N GLN A 120 -0.99 2.23 14.29
CA GLN A 120 -1.68 1.24 13.47
C GLN A 120 -0.65 0.41 12.72
N LYS A 121 -0.57 -0.86 13.04
CA LYS A 121 0.22 -1.83 12.29
C LYS A 121 -0.55 -2.28 11.08
N ARG A 122 0.09 -2.26 9.93
CA ARG A 122 -0.47 -2.66 8.64
C ARG A 122 0.34 -3.80 8.08
N MET A 123 -0.31 -4.95 7.85
CA MET A 123 0.33 -6.06 7.16
C MET A 123 0.74 -5.66 5.75
N MET A 124 1.81 -6.26 5.26
CA MET A 124 2.30 -6.08 3.90
C MET A 124 2.32 -7.42 3.17
N LEU A 125 2.33 -7.35 1.84
CA LEU A 125 2.61 -8.50 0.99
C LEU A 125 4.04 -8.47 0.51
N GLN A 126 4.62 -9.65 0.30
CA GLN A 126 5.85 -9.83 -0.44
C GLN A 126 5.60 -10.71 -1.66
N ALA A 127 6.32 -10.43 -2.74
CA ALA A 127 6.34 -11.26 -3.94
C ALA A 127 7.78 -11.64 -4.30
N THR A 128 7.96 -12.84 -4.83
CA THR A 128 9.22 -13.33 -5.37
C THR A 128 8.94 -14.08 -6.68
N LEU A 129 9.76 -13.85 -7.70
CA LEU A 129 9.70 -14.62 -8.94
C LEU A 129 10.55 -15.85 -8.83
N HIS A 130 10.03 -16.94 -9.36
CA HIS A 130 10.72 -18.22 -9.47
C HIS A 130 10.72 -18.67 -10.93
N GLU A 131 11.76 -19.38 -11.33
CA GLU A 131 11.91 -19.98 -12.66
C GLU A 131 12.23 -21.46 -12.53
N GLY A 132 11.76 -22.25 -13.49
CA GLY A 132 11.95 -23.69 -13.51
C GLY A 132 10.69 -24.45 -13.86
N ASN A 133 10.69 -25.74 -13.56
CA ASN A 133 9.51 -26.59 -13.70
C ASN A 133 8.80 -26.66 -12.33
N ARG A 134 7.54 -27.18 -12.33
CA ARG A 134 6.70 -27.26 -11.11
C ARG A 134 7.33 -28.02 -9.94
N THR A 135 8.30 -28.88 -10.19
CA THR A 135 8.95 -29.70 -9.17
C THR A 135 10.32 -29.16 -8.72
N ASN A 136 10.90 -28.24 -9.51
CA ASN A 136 12.20 -27.64 -9.20
C ASN A 136 12.18 -26.17 -9.64
N LEU A 137 11.90 -25.30 -8.68
CA LEU A 137 11.81 -23.85 -8.86
C LEU A 137 12.87 -23.16 -8.04
N GLU A 138 13.60 -22.25 -8.70
CA GLU A 138 14.62 -21.43 -8.06
C GLU A 138 14.18 -19.96 -8.07
N PRO A 139 14.44 -19.20 -7.01
CA PRO A 139 14.15 -17.77 -6.98
C PRO A 139 15.06 -17.04 -7.95
N VAL A 140 14.48 -16.18 -8.80
CA VAL A 140 15.19 -15.40 -9.82
C VAL A 140 15.06 -13.89 -9.66
N SER A 141 14.40 -13.45 -8.58
CA SER A 141 14.28 -12.04 -8.24
C SER A 141 14.55 -11.78 -6.78
N ASP A 142 14.87 -10.52 -6.48
CA ASP A 142 14.75 -9.99 -5.13
C ASP A 142 13.29 -10.00 -4.69
N ARG A 143 13.10 -9.76 -3.41
CA ARG A 143 11.78 -9.66 -2.79
C ARG A 143 11.17 -8.28 -3.03
N TYR A 144 9.96 -8.25 -3.56
CA TYR A 144 9.15 -7.04 -3.72
C TYR A 144 8.17 -6.91 -2.56
N LEU A 145 7.98 -5.70 -2.02
CA LEU A 145 7.04 -5.41 -0.94
C LEU A 145 5.90 -4.52 -1.43
N ALA A 146 4.68 -4.78 -0.97
CA ALA A 146 3.53 -3.91 -1.19
C ALA A 146 2.71 -3.74 0.10
N LEU A 147 2.22 -2.53 0.33
CA LEU A 147 1.31 -2.24 1.43
C LEU A 147 -0.16 -2.43 1.00
N ASN A 148 -0.50 -2.07 -0.25
CA ASN A 148 -1.85 -2.24 -0.78
C ASN A 148 -2.00 -3.58 -1.51
N GLU A 149 -1.39 -3.72 -2.67
CA GLU A 149 -1.59 -4.88 -3.53
C GLU A 149 -0.42 -5.20 -4.44
N MET A 150 -0.34 -6.47 -4.79
CA MET A 150 0.40 -6.99 -5.93
C MET A 150 -0.60 -7.26 -7.07
N CYS A 151 -0.35 -6.68 -8.25
CA CYS A 151 -1.22 -6.81 -9.40
C CYS A 151 -0.46 -7.45 -10.56
N ILE A 152 -1.02 -8.49 -11.16
CA ILE A 152 -0.44 -9.17 -12.32
C ILE A 152 -1.35 -8.88 -13.51
N LYS A 153 -0.76 -8.22 -14.51
CA LYS A 153 -1.47 -7.78 -15.72
C LYS A 153 -0.64 -8.02 -16.96
N PRO A 154 -1.31 -8.29 -18.10
CA PRO A 154 -0.64 -8.23 -19.39
C PRO A 154 -0.20 -6.79 -19.68
N ALA A 155 0.88 -6.64 -20.41
CA ALA A 155 1.32 -5.35 -20.88
C ALA A 155 1.70 -5.46 -22.36
N SER A 156 0.95 -4.77 -23.20
CA SER A 156 1.27 -4.55 -24.62
C SER A 156 1.09 -3.08 -24.93
N ALA A 157 1.99 -2.53 -25.76
CA ALA A 157 1.87 -1.15 -26.22
C ALA A 157 0.80 -1.01 -27.31
N ASP A 158 0.54 -2.07 -28.09
CA ASP A 158 -0.14 -1.97 -29.38
C ASP A 158 -1.47 -2.75 -29.43
N ARG A 159 -1.76 -3.58 -28.45
CA ARG A 159 -2.96 -4.43 -28.44
C ARG A 159 -3.59 -4.51 -27.06
N MET A 160 -4.92 -4.53 -27.00
CA MET A 160 -5.66 -4.97 -25.84
C MET A 160 -5.60 -6.49 -25.78
N ILE A 161 -4.96 -6.99 -24.75
CA ILE A 161 -4.79 -8.44 -24.54
C ILE A 161 -5.33 -8.82 -23.17
N THR A 162 -5.93 -10.01 -23.11
CA THR A 162 -6.27 -10.65 -21.85
C THR A 162 -5.13 -11.57 -21.41
N SER A 163 -4.91 -11.66 -20.11
CA SER A 163 -4.01 -12.67 -19.53
C SER A 163 -4.77 -13.98 -19.29
N VAL A 164 -4.03 -15.07 -19.41
CA VAL A 164 -4.47 -16.37 -18.86
C VAL A 164 -3.52 -16.69 -17.72
N LEU A 165 -4.08 -16.73 -16.50
CA LEU A 165 -3.32 -16.91 -15.26
C LEU A 165 -3.85 -18.13 -14.54
N GLU A 166 -2.97 -19.10 -14.24
CA GLU A 166 -3.30 -20.17 -13.32
C GLU A 166 -2.91 -19.74 -11.91
N MET A 167 -3.79 -19.97 -10.97
CA MET A 167 -3.60 -19.66 -9.57
C MET A 167 -3.59 -20.92 -8.72
N GLU A 168 -2.54 -21.04 -7.93
CA GLU A 168 -2.42 -22.05 -6.87
C GLU A 168 -2.48 -21.34 -5.50
N ILE A 169 -3.09 -21.99 -4.52
CA ILE A 169 -3.05 -21.58 -3.11
C ILE A 169 -2.48 -22.76 -2.33
N ASP A 170 -1.38 -22.52 -1.61
CA ASP A 170 -0.67 -23.51 -0.81
C ASP A 170 -0.30 -24.78 -1.62
N GLY A 171 -0.02 -24.60 -2.93
CA GLY A 171 0.35 -25.66 -3.87
C GLY A 171 -0.82 -26.40 -4.51
N GLU A 172 -2.06 -26.03 -4.20
CA GLU A 172 -3.26 -26.58 -4.84
C GLU A 172 -3.77 -25.64 -5.94
N VAL A 173 -3.99 -26.14 -7.14
CA VAL A 173 -4.58 -25.37 -8.26
C VAL A 173 -6.03 -25.05 -7.93
N VAL A 174 -6.36 -23.78 -7.85
CA VAL A 174 -7.68 -23.28 -7.45
C VAL A 174 -8.50 -22.83 -8.66
N ASP A 175 -7.91 -22.06 -9.58
CA ASP A 175 -8.62 -21.55 -10.75
C ASP A 175 -7.64 -21.14 -11.87
N GLN A 176 -8.19 -21.01 -13.08
CA GLN A 176 -7.51 -20.39 -14.22
C GLN A 176 -8.32 -19.18 -14.67
N TYR A 177 -7.72 -17.99 -14.51
CA TYR A 177 -8.36 -16.74 -14.89
C TYR A 177 -7.98 -16.30 -16.29
N GLN A 178 -8.98 -16.00 -17.11
CA GLN A 178 -8.80 -15.25 -18.33
C GLN A 178 -9.48 -13.89 -18.19
N GLY A 179 -8.72 -12.81 -18.36
CA GLY A 179 -9.22 -11.46 -18.18
C GLY A 179 -8.10 -10.42 -18.21
N ASP A 180 -8.35 -9.24 -17.63
CA ASP A 180 -7.38 -8.13 -17.62
C ASP A 180 -6.28 -8.28 -16.56
N GLY A 181 -6.38 -9.29 -15.69
CA GLY A 181 -5.37 -9.59 -14.67
C GLY A 181 -5.93 -10.07 -13.35
N LEU A 182 -5.06 -10.10 -12.35
CA LEU A 182 -5.37 -10.57 -11.00
C LEU A 182 -4.73 -9.64 -9.97
N ILE A 183 -5.50 -9.28 -8.94
CA ILE A 183 -5.05 -8.50 -7.78
C ILE A 183 -4.95 -9.42 -6.58
N VAL A 184 -3.80 -9.39 -5.89
CA VAL A 184 -3.61 -9.97 -4.56
C VAL A 184 -3.37 -8.83 -3.60
N SER A 185 -4.26 -8.64 -2.63
CA SER A 185 -4.36 -7.42 -1.84
C SER A 185 -4.31 -7.69 -0.34
N THR A 186 -3.73 -6.75 0.40
CA THR A 186 -3.87 -6.64 1.85
C THR A 186 -5.24 -6.05 2.21
N PRO A 187 -5.66 -6.10 3.49
CA PRO A 187 -6.82 -5.36 3.95
C PRO A 187 -6.69 -3.84 3.73
N THR A 188 -5.49 -3.27 3.83
CA THR A 188 -5.25 -1.86 3.51
C THR A 188 -5.56 -1.56 2.05
N GLY A 189 -5.08 -2.39 1.11
CA GLY A 189 -5.33 -2.25 -0.32
C GLY A 189 -6.76 -2.57 -0.75
N SER A 190 -7.57 -3.19 0.12
CA SER A 190 -8.96 -3.53 -0.19
C SER A 190 -9.82 -2.31 -0.55
N THR A 191 -9.44 -1.11 -0.14
CA THR A 191 -10.10 0.17 -0.48
C THR A 191 -9.46 0.89 -1.67
N CYS A 192 -8.45 0.29 -2.32
CA CYS A 192 -7.72 0.85 -3.47
C CYS A 192 -8.17 0.18 -4.78
N TYR A 193 -7.27 -0.47 -5.50
CA TYR A 193 -7.59 -1.10 -6.78
C TYR A 193 -8.56 -2.28 -6.63
N THR A 194 -8.49 -3.00 -5.52
CA THR A 194 -9.40 -4.11 -5.18
C THR A 194 -10.86 -3.68 -5.21
N VAL A 195 -11.24 -2.55 -4.58
CA VAL A 195 -12.63 -2.07 -4.58
C VAL A 195 -13.07 -1.63 -5.98
N ALA A 196 -12.17 -1.05 -6.77
CA ALA A 196 -12.46 -0.67 -8.17
C ALA A 196 -12.66 -1.89 -9.07
N ALA A 197 -12.03 -3.04 -8.74
CA ALA A 197 -12.23 -4.32 -9.38
C ALA A 197 -13.39 -5.15 -8.78
N ASN A 198 -14.27 -4.51 -7.99
CA ASN A 198 -15.40 -5.14 -7.33
C ASN A 198 -15.02 -6.24 -6.31
N GLY A 199 -13.85 -6.11 -5.69
CA GLY A 199 -13.39 -6.94 -4.60
C GLY A 199 -13.98 -6.54 -3.24
N PRO A 200 -13.78 -7.37 -2.20
CA PRO A 200 -14.31 -7.10 -0.86
C PRO A 200 -13.53 -5.98 -0.17
N ILE A 201 -14.23 -5.18 0.64
CA ILE A 201 -13.58 -4.27 1.58
C ILE A 201 -13.32 -5.05 2.87
N ILE A 202 -12.05 -5.04 3.30
CA ILE A 202 -11.59 -5.72 4.50
C ILE A 202 -11.09 -4.68 5.49
N HIS A 203 -11.53 -4.78 6.75
CA HIS A 203 -11.05 -3.86 7.80
C HIS A 203 -9.54 -4.02 7.99
N PRO A 204 -8.75 -2.93 7.98
CA PRO A 204 -7.29 -2.99 8.02
C PRO A 204 -6.69 -3.58 9.32
N GLY A 205 -7.49 -3.73 10.36
CA GLY A 205 -7.12 -4.46 11.57
C GLY A 205 -7.28 -5.99 11.48
N MET A 206 -7.77 -6.52 10.36
CA MET A 206 -7.81 -7.96 10.09
C MET A 206 -6.54 -8.39 9.37
N ALA A 207 -6.07 -9.61 9.64
CA ALA A 207 -5.02 -10.23 8.86
C ALA A 207 -5.65 -11.20 7.86
N ALA A 208 -5.61 -10.87 6.57
CA ALA A 208 -6.19 -11.66 5.49
C ALA A 208 -5.54 -11.26 4.15
N ILE A 209 -5.63 -12.13 3.16
CA ILE A 209 -5.25 -11.83 1.78
C ILE A 209 -6.52 -11.90 0.92
N ALA A 210 -6.80 -10.84 0.16
CA ALA A 210 -7.89 -10.84 -0.82
C ALA A 210 -7.33 -11.06 -2.22
N ILE A 211 -8.00 -11.90 -3.00
CA ILE A 211 -7.66 -12.18 -4.40
C ILE A 211 -8.85 -11.76 -5.25
N THR A 212 -8.63 -10.87 -6.21
CA THR A 212 -9.69 -10.26 -7.02
C THR A 212 -9.32 -10.33 -8.50
N PRO A 213 -10.05 -11.08 -9.32
CA PRO A 213 -9.91 -11.06 -10.77
C PRO A 213 -10.32 -9.71 -11.35
N ILE A 214 -9.59 -9.23 -12.37
CA ILE A 214 -9.91 -7.99 -13.08
C ILE A 214 -10.61 -8.35 -14.38
N CYS A 215 -11.87 -7.93 -14.53
CA CYS A 215 -12.68 -8.16 -15.72
C CYS A 215 -12.58 -9.61 -16.25
N PRO A 216 -12.82 -10.65 -15.42
CA PRO A 216 -12.71 -12.02 -15.86
C PRO A 216 -13.78 -12.34 -16.91
N LEU A 217 -13.42 -13.13 -17.94
CA LEU A 217 -14.36 -13.58 -18.96
C LEU A 217 -15.32 -14.65 -18.44
N SER A 218 -14.91 -15.41 -17.41
CA SER A 218 -15.76 -16.41 -16.77
C SER A 218 -16.73 -15.77 -15.78
N LEU A 219 -18.01 -16.07 -15.94
CA LEU A 219 -19.05 -15.62 -15.00
C LEU A 219 -18.97 -16.30 -13.62
N SER A 220 -18.23 -17.40 -13.50
CA SER A 220 -18.01 -18.11 -12.22
C SER A 220 -16.87 -17.54 -11.38
N SER A 221 -15.95 -16.80 -11.98
CA SER A 221 -14.83 -16.20 -11.24
C SER A 221 -15.34 -15.19 -10.20
N ARG A 222 -14.88 -15.33 -8.97
CA ARG A 222 -15.27 -14.47 -7.84
C ARG A 222 -14.04 -14.06 -7.04
N PRO A 223 -14.05 -12.86 -6.44
CA PRO A 223 -13.10 -12.53 -5.41
C PRO A 223 -13.18 -13.51 -4.23
N ILE A 224 -12.03 -13.87 -3.69
CA ILE A 224 -11.94 -14.71 -2.48
C ILE A 224 -11.05 -14.06 -1.44
N VAL A 225 -11.30 -14.38 -0.18
CA VAL A 225 -10.48 -13.97 0.96
C VAL A 225 -9.93 -15.22 1.62
N ILE A 226 -8.61 -15.23 1.82
CA ILE A 226 -7.89 -16.40 2.35
C ILE A 226 -7.10 -16.02 3.61
N PRO A 227 -6.68 -17.01 4.42
CA PRO A 227 -5.84 -16.78 5.59
C PRO A 227 -4.54 -16.07 5.25
N PRO A 228 -3.97 -15.26 6.18
CA PRO A 228 -2.74 -14.50 5.93
C PRO A 228 -1.49 -15.39 5.76
N GLY A 229 -1.53 -16.62 6.29
CA GLY A 229 -0.41 -17.57 6.18
C GLY A 229 -0.33 -18.31 4.85
N SER A 230 -1.32 -18.13 3.95
CA SER A 230 -1.32 -18.81 2.65
C SER A 230 -0.33 -18.21 1.67
N VAL A 231 0.17 -19.04 0.76
CA VAL A 231 1.00 -18.65 -0.38
C VAL A 231 0.16 -18.71 -1.65
N VAL A 232 0.07 -17.59 -2.36
CA VAL A 232 -0.60 -17.48 -3.65
C VAL A 232 0.45 -17.55 -4.74
N SER A 233 0.43 -18.62 -5.55
CA SER A 233 1.34 -18.83 -6.66
C SER A 233 0.62 -18.61 -7.98
N ILE A 234 1.17 -17.78 -8.85
CA ILE A 234 0.54 -17.37 -10.09
C ILE A 234 1.46 -17.68 -11.26
N TRP A 235 0.94 -18.47 -12.21
CA TRP A 235 1.59 -18.84 -13.45
C TRP A 235 0.92 -18.14 -14.62
N PRO A 236 1.61 -17.25 -15.36
CA PRO A 236 1.15 -16.84 -16.67
C PRO A 236 1.18 -18.02 -17.65
N LEU A 237 0.02 -18.36 -18.24
CA LEU A 237 -0.14 -19.46 -19.18
C LEU A 237 -0.13 -19.01 -20.65
N ALA A 238 0.07 -17.72 -20.91
CA ALA A 238 -0.03 -17.16 -22.25
C ALA A 238 1.20 -17.50 -23.11
N ASP A 239 0.96 -17.51 -24.44
CA ASP A 239 2.00 -17.66 -25.46
C ASP A 239 3.12 -16.64 -25.32
N TYR A 240 4.30 -16.99 -25.85
CA TYR A 240 5.57 -16.25 -25.77
C TYR A 240 5.51 -14.77 -26.21
N ASP A 241 4.45 -14.35 -26.91
CA ASP A 241 4.27 -12.98 -27.39
C ASP A 241 3.62 -12.02 -26.39
N LEU A 242 3.21 -12.50 -25.22
CA LEU A 242 2.48 -11.70 -24.22
C LEU A 242 3.36 -11.43 -23.01
N SER A 243 3.84 -10.19 -22.88
CA SER A 243 4.51 -9.76 -21.66
C SER A 243 3.51 -9.61 -20.54
N THR A 244 3.66 -10.37 -19.47
CA THR A 244 2.96 -10.18 -18.19
C THR A 244 3.87 -9.39 -17.25
N LYS A 245 3.29 -8.54 -16.42
CA LYS A 245 4.06 -7.71 -15.49
C LYS A 245 3.47 -7.80 -14.10
N LEU A 246 4.36 -7.78 -13.11
CA LEU A 246 4.04 -7.58 -11.70
C LEU A 246 4.10 -6.08 -11.37
N TRP A 247 3.06 -5.61 -10.73
CA TRP A 247 2.95 -4.24 -10.20
C TRP A 247 2.78 -4.31 -8.68
N MET A 248 3.43 -3.43 -7.95
CA MET A 248 3.28 -3.27 -6.50
C MET A 248 2.83 -1.87 -6.16
N ASP A 249 1.71 -1.73 -5.43
CA ASP A 249 1.11 -0.43 -5.06
C ASP A 249 1.02 0.54 -6.25
N GLY A 250 0.63 0.04 -7.44
CA GLY A 250 0.48 0.83 -8.65
C GLY A 250 1.79 1.17 -9.39
N VAL A 251 2.95 0.71 -8.94
CA VAL A 251 4.25 0.93 -9.60
C VAL A 251 4.75 -0.38 -10.19
N LEU A 252 5.37 -0.32 -11.39
CA LEU A 252 5.95 -1.49 -12.03
C LEU A 252 7.09 -2.06 -11.17
N ALA A 253 6.95 -3.31 -10.76
CA ALA A 253 8.01 -4.04 -10.07
C ALA A 253 8.95 -4.71 -11.09
N THR A 254 8.41 -5.63 -11.92
CA THR A 254 9.20 -6.39 -12.87
C THR A 254 8.33 -7.01 -13.97
N PRO A 255 8.86 -7.30 -15.16
CA PRO A 255 8.23 -8.22 -16.10
C PRO A 255 8.25 -9.66 -15.54
N ILE A 256 7.27 -10.47 -15.97
CA ILE A 256 7.20 -11.90 -15.71
C ILE A 256 7.32 -12.60 -17.04
N TRP A 257 8.34 -13.43 -17.18
CA TRP A 257 8.62 -14.14 -18.43
C TRP A 257 7.91 -15.49 -18.47
N PRO A 258 7.65 -16.07 -19.66
CA PRO A 258 7.12 -17.43 -19.79
C PRO A 258 7.99 -18.44 -19.02
N GLY A 259 7.33 -19.34 -18.29
CA GLY A 259 8.02 -20.31 -17.42
C GLY A 259 8.35 -19.80 -16.01
N GLN A 260 8.12 -18.52 -15.75
CA GLN A 260 8.26 -17.96 -14.41
C GLN A 260 6.94 -18.01 -13.64
N ARG A 261 7.05 -18.16 -12.33
CA ARG A 261 5.96 -18.11 -11.35
C ARG A 261 6.19 -16.95 -10.38
N VAL A 262 5.10 -16.31 -9.98
CA VAL A 262 5.13 -15.33 -8.90
C VAL A 262 4.52 -15.95 -7.66
N ASP A 263 5.27 -15.99 -6.56
CA ASP A 263 4.78 -16.38 -5.25
C ASP A 263 4.52 -15.13 -4.41
N ILE A 264 3.28 -14.97 -3.95
CA ILE A 264 2.83 -13.84 -3.14
C ILE A 264 2.36 -14.35 -1.79
N ARG A 265 2.83 -13.76 -0.73
CA ARG A 265 2.45 -14.11 0.65
C ARG A 265 2.52 -12.88 1.56
N MET A 266 2.03 -13.01 2.77
CA MET A 266 2.25 -12.01 3.80
C MET A 266 3.75 -11.82 4.05
N ALA A 267 4.19 -10.59 4.12
CA ALA A 267 5.56 -10.24 4.49
C ALA A 267 5.76 -10.36 6.01
N GLU A 268 7.00 -10.53 6.42
CA GLU A 268 7.38 -10.48 7.84
C GLU A 268 7.35 -9.05 8.37
N GLU A 269 7.51 -8.08 7.48
CA GLU A 269 7.46 -6.67 7.76
C GLU A 269 6.03 -6.17 7.90
N GLU A 270 5.85 -5.23 8.83
CA GLU A 270 4.64 -4.45 9.02
C GLU A 270 4.96 -2.96 8.89
N ALA A 271 4.10 -2.21 8.21
CA ALA A 271 4.20 -0.76 8.23
C ALA A 271 3.49 -0.19 9.47
N HIS A 272 4.18 0.70 10.19
CA HIS A 272 3.69 1.29 11.43
C HIS A 272 3.25 2.73 11.19
N PHE A 273 1.95 2.99 11.13
CA PHE A 273 1.39 4.33 10.95
C PHE A 273 1.00 4.96 12.28
N ILE A 274 1.46 6.18 12.51
CA ILE A 274 1.03 7.00 13.64
C ILE A 274 -0.32 7.63 13.31
N VAL A 275 -1.24 7.52 14.25
CA VAL A 275 -2.55 8.17 14.25
C VAL A 275 -2.60 9.15 15.40
N LEU A 276 -2.81 10.42 15.07
CA LEU A 276 -2.86 11.51 16.04
C LEU A 276 -4.26 11.76 16.55
N ARG A 277 -5.29 11.50 15.74
CA ARG A 277 -6.68 11.74 16.10
C ARG A 277 -7.14 10.76 17.17
N GLU A 278 -7.66 11.28 18.29
CA GLU A 278 -8.22 10.47 19.38
C GLU A 278 -9.55 9.83 18.98
N ASP A 279 -10.31 10.47 18.09
CA ASP A 279 -11.59 10.03 17.55
C ASP A 279 -11.47 9.28 16.22
N TYR A 280 -10.28 8.78 15.88
CA TYR A 280 -10.07 8.08 14.63
C TYR A 280 -11.05 6.91 14.48
N SER A 281 -11.78 6.90 13.37
CA SER A 281 -12.67 5.83 12.99
C SER A 281 -12.47 5.45 11.53
N TYR A 282 -12.05 4.21 11.30
CA TYR A 282 -11.97 3.65 9.96
C TYR A 282 -13.29 3.74 9.19
N TYR A 283 -14.41 3.49 9.87
CA TYR A 283 -15.74 3.51 9.24
C TYR A 283 -16.17 4.93 8.85
N THR A 284 -15.77 5.94 9.61
CA THR A 284 -15.99 7.35 9.23
C THR A 284 -15.19 7.69 7.99
N THR A 285 -13.89 7.36 7.96
CA THR A 285 -13.04 7.56 6.78
C THR A 285 -13.58 6.82 5.56
N LEU A 286 -13.99 5.56 5.72
CA LEU A 286 -14.57 4.75 4.65
C LEU A 286 -15.84 5.39 4.07
N ARG A 287 -16.76 5.81 4.94
CA ARG A 287 -18.01 6.47 4.54
C ARG A 287 -17.75 7.77 3.78
N GLU A 288 -16.83 8.59 4.24
CA GLU A 288 -16.48 9.87 3.61
C GLU A 288 -15.81 9.66 2.25
N LYS A 289 -14.87 8.73 2.18
CA LYS A 289 -14.11 8.44 0.96
C LYS A 289 -14.94 7.78 -0.12
N LEU A 290 -15.78 6.81 0.24
CA LEU A 290 -16.63 6.09 -0.70
C LEU A 290 -18.01 6.77 -0.89
N GLN A 291 -18.26 7.89 -0.19
CA GLN A 291 -19.52 8.63 -0.26
C GLN A 291 -20.76 7.75 0.00
N TRP A 292 -20.63 6.76 0.89
CA TRP A 292 -21.68 5.76 1.16
C TRP A 292 -22.96 6.34 1.77
N ALA A 293 -23.00 7.59 2.17
CA ALA A 293 -24.18 8.24 2.71
C ALA A 293 -24.97 9.05 1.65
N GLY A 294 -24.65 8.89 0.34
CA GLY A 294 -25.28 9.68 -0.74
C GLY A 294 -26.79 9.47 -0.90
N ALA A 295 -27.31 8.31 -0.51
CA ALA A 295 -28.76 8.04 -0.48
C ALA A 295 -29.22 7.88 0.98
N ARG A 296 -29.38 8.98 1.71
CA ARG A 296 -30.08 8.91 3.01
C ARG A 296 -31.53 8.56 2.74
N ILE A 297 -31.93 7.34 3.02
CA ILE A 297 -33.34 7.01 3.24
C ILE A 297 -33.77 7.79 4.47
N ARG A 298 -34.54 8.87 4.26
CA ARG A 298 -35.12 9.63 5.37
C ARG A 298 -36.19 8.75 5.99
N TYR A 299 -35.88 8.04 7.05
CA TYR A 299 -36.91 7.52 7.94
C TYR A 299 -37.55 8.71 8.65
N ASN A 300 -38.84 8.91 8.43
CA ASN A 300 -39.64 9.82 9.26
C ASN A 300 -39.57 9.27 10.69
N ASN A 301 -38.87 9.97 11.56
CA ASN A 301 -38.72 9.63 13.00
C ASN A 301 -40.02 9.90 13.79
N ASN A 302 -41.21 9.59 13.25
CA ASN A 302 -42.48 9.76 13.97
C ASN A 302 -42.80 8.61 14.94
N HIS A 303 -41.84 7.74 15.27
CA HIS A 303 -42.08 6.64 16.21
C HIS A 303 -41.03 6.53 17.31
N ARG A 304 -40.48 7.64 17.78
CA ARG A 304 -39.75 7.69 19.06
C ARG A 304 -40.36 8.80 19.92
N ASN A 305 -41.48 8.49 20.56
CA ASN A 305 -41.95 9.03 21.84
C ASN A 305 -41.89 7.90 22.87
#